data_69076832a5bcc1117ae936f785d9eca8
#
_entry.id   69076832a5bcc1117ae936f785d9eca8
#
_cell.length_a   1.000
_cell.length_b   1.000
_cell.length_c   1.000
_cell.angle_alpha   90.00
_cell.angle_beta   90.00
_cell.angle_gamma   90.00
#
_symmetry.space_group_name_H-M   'P 1'
#
loop_
_entity.id
_entity.type
_entity.pdbx_description
1 polymer ?
#
loop_
_entity_poly.entity_id
_entity_poly.type
_entity_poly.pdbx_seq_one_letter_code
_entity_poly.pdbx_strand_id
1 'polypeptide(L)'
;MKIRVLYNYLLNIIGIRKMLPGDILRSKPIKECYEPMVNLTFCDGLFLSDCTMQCRCLVAEKLKRVAKQLSEKGLGIYIYELYRSPEQQQMRLQETYNRYGDKFSNKDELERNVRRYT
;
A
#
# COMPACT_ATOMS: atom_id res chain seq x y z
N MET A 1 7.76 -19.29 2.75
CA MET A 1 6.31 -19.01 2.54
C MET A 1 5.51 -19.85 3.54
N LYS A 2 4.52 -19.23 4.21
CA LYS A 2 3.68 -19.99 5.18
C LYS A 2 2.85 -21.03 4.44
N ILE A 3 2.72 -22.25 4.99
CA ILE A 3 1.99 -23.38 4.41
C ILE A 3 0.59 -22.99 3.92
N ARG A 4 -0.13 -22.17 4.70
CA ARG A 4 -1.47 -21.66 4.35
C ARG A 4 -1.47 -20.83 3.04
N VAL A 5 -0.42 -20.07 2.79
CA VAL A 5 -0.30 -19.25 1.58
C VAL A 5 -0.03 -20.13 0.37
N LEU A 6 0.84 -21.13 0.51
CA LEU A 6 1.10 -22.11 -0.54
C LEU A 6 -0.18 -22.89 -0.91
N TYR A 7 -0.93 -23.33 0.09
CA TYR A 7 -2.20 -24.02 -0.12
C TYR A 7 -3.20 -23.15 -0.90
N ASN A 8 -3.40 -21.90 -0.48
CA ASN A 8 -4.27 -20.96 -1.18
C ASN A 8 -3.78 -20.65 -2.60
N TYR A 9 -2.47 -20.58 -2.80
CA TYR A 9 -1.88 -20.38 -4.12
C TYR A 9 -2.18 -21.56 -5.06
N LEU A 10 -2.04 -22.80 -4.57
CA LEU A 10 -2.40 -24.00 -5.32
C LEU A 10 -3.89 -24.03 -5.67
N LEU A 11 -4.77 -23.71 -4.72
CA LEU A 11 -6.22 -23.62 -4.97
C LEU A 11 -6.57 -22.55 -6.02
N ASN A 12 -5.82 -21.45 -6.06
CA ASN A 12 -6.00 -20.42 -7.08
C ASN A 12 -5.59 -20.92 -8.49
N ILE A 13 -4.46 -21.62 -8.58
CA ILE A 13 -3.98 -22.20 -9.86
C ILE A 13 -5.00 -23.18 -10.44
N ILE A 14 -5.61 -24.01 -9.60
CA ILE A 14 -6.63 -24.98 -10.03
C ILE A 14 -8.04 -24.37 -10.13
N GLY A 15 -8.17 -23.04 -9.94
CA GLY A 15 -9.44 -22.32 -10.13
C GLY A 15 -10.47 -22.48 -9.01
N ILE A 16 -10.13 -23.19 -7.92
CA ILE A 16 -11.07 -23.42 -6.80
C ILE A 16 -11.21 -22.20 -5.90
N ARG A 17 -10.12 -21.40 -5.74
CA ARG A 17 -10.09 -20.23 -4.88
C ARG A 17 -9.27 -19.10 -5.48
N LYS A 18 -9.86 -17.91 -5.56
CA LYS A 18 -9.15 -16.70 -5.98
C LYS A 18 -8.35 -16.11 -4.80
N MET A 19 -7.03 -16.06 -4.93
CA MET A 19 -6.18 -15.37 -3.95
C MET A 19 -6.30 -13.85 -4.14
N LEU A 20 -6.39 -13.12 -3.04
CA LEU A 20 -6.28 -11.67 -3.07
C LEU A 20 -4.81 -11.27 -3.30
N PRO A 21 -4.54 -10.25 -4.12
CA PRO A 21 -3.18 -9.77 -4.37
C PRO A 21 -2.38 -9.46 -3.10
N GLY A 22 -3.04 -8.94 -2.05
CA GLY A 22 -2.43 -8.67 -0.76
C GLY A 22 -1.90 -9.92 -0.04
N ASP A 23 -2.57 -11.06 -0.17
CA ASP A 23 -2.10 -12.31 0.45
C ASP A 23 -0.82 -12.82 -0.22
N ILE A 24 -0.71 -12.64 -1.53
CA ILE A 24 0.49 -12.99 -2.31
C ILE A 24 1.65 -12.07 -1.91
N LEU A 25 1.41 -10.77 -1.84
CA LEU A 25 2.43 -9.78 -1.50
C LEU A 25 2.97 -9.97 -0.07
N ARG A 26 2.10 -10.22 0.91
CA ARG A 26 2.49 -10.44 2.31
C ARG A 26 3.31 -11.73 2.52
N SER A 27 3.27 -12.67 1.58
CA SER A 27 4.05 -13.92 1.67
C SER A 27 5.47 -13.78 1.17
N LYS A 28 5.79 -12.71 0.42
CA LYS A 28 7.11 -12.50 -0.15
C LYS A 28 8.02 -11.76 0.84
N PRO A 29 9.26 -12.20 1.03
CA PRO A 29 10.22 -11.43 1.81
C PRO A 29 10.54 -10.13 1.09
N ILE A 30 10.52 -9.03 1.83
CA ILE A 30 10.95 -7.73 1.32
C ILE A 30 12.45 -7.64 1.51
N LYS A 31 13.18 -7.37 0.42
CA LYS A 31 14.60 -7.05 0.47
C LYS A 31 14.78 -5.54 0.45
N GLU A 32 15.60 -5.05 1.36
CA GLU A 32 15.99 -3.64 1.34
C GLU A 32 16.84 -3.35 0.08
N CYS A 33 16.49 -2.29 -0.64
CA CYS A 33 17.20 -1.89 -1.86
C CYS A 33 18.25 -0.81 -1.61
N TYR A 34 18.29 -0.25 -0.41
CA TYR A 34 19.21 0.83 0.01
C TYR A 34 19.17 2.10 -0.88
N GLU A 35 18.14 2.26 -1.70
CA GLU A 35 17.94 3.50 -2.42
C GLU A 35 17.59 4.64 -1.48
N PRO A 36 18.11 5.86 -1.72
CA PRO A 36 17.80 7.01 -0.88
C PRO A 36 16.32 7.37 -0.95
N MET A 37 15.78 7.79 0.19
CA MET A 37 14.47 8.42 0.28
C MET A 37 14.58 9.87 -0.18
N VAL A 38 13.66 10.30 -1.01
CA VAL A 38 13.57 11.68 -1.51
C VAL A 38 12.16 12.21 -1.33
N ASN A 39 12.05 13.52 -1.15
CA ASN A 39 10.75 14.19 -1.19
C ASN A 39 10.22 14.21 -2.61
N LEU A 40 8.98 13.78 -2.80
CA LEU A 40 8.31 13.90 -4.08
C LEU A 40 7.88 15.36 -4.29
N THR A 41 8.28 15.92 -5.41
CA THR A 41 7.96 17.31 -5.77
C THR A 41 6.86 17.37 -6.82
N PHE A 42 6.07 18.43 -6.80
CA PHE A 42 5.06 18.69 -7.81
C PHE A 42 5.67 18.77 -9.21
N CYS A 43 4.98 18.23 -10.17
CA CYS A 43 5.26 18.40 -11.60
C CYS A 43 3.94 18.27 -12.38
N ASP A 44 3.99 18.59 -13.67
CA ASP A 44 2.82 18.49 -14.54
C ASP A 44 2.19 17.09 -14.48
N GLY A 45 0.90 17.04 -14.21
CA GLY A 45 0.14 15.82 -14.09
C GLY A 45 0.33 15.05 -12.76
N LEU A 46 1.13 15.56 -11.82
CA LEU A 46 1.34 14.96 -10.52
C LEU A 46 0.81 15.86 -9.40
N PHE A 47 -0.19 15.37 -8.68
CA PHE A 47 -0.84 16.07 -7.58
C PHE A 47 -0.60 15.27 -6.28
N LEU A 48 -0.22 15.98 -5.22
CA LEU A 48 0.09 15.39 -3.92
C LEU A 48 -0.89 15.91 -2.88
N SER A 49 -1.34 15.02 -1.99
CA SER A 49 -2.16 15.43 -0.84
C SER A 49 -1.32 16.17 0.21
N ASP A 50 -0.01 15.91 0.28
CA ASP A 50 0.93 16.52 1.21
C ASP A 50 2.27 16.77 0.51
N CYS A 51 2.87 17.94 0.72
CA CYS A 51 4.17 18.32 0.18
C CYS A 51 5.36 17.61 0.84
N THR A 52 5.15 16.91 1.95
CA THR A 52 6.18 16.18 2.70
C THR A 52 6.28 14.70 2.31
N MET A 53 5.57 14.27 1.27
CA MET A 53 5.58 12.88 0.82
C MET A 53 6.96 12.43 0.37
N GLN A 54 7.39 11.31 0.89
CA GLN A 54 8.67 10.68 0.58
C GLN A 54 8.48 9.34 -0.12
N CYS A 55 9.41 9.01 -1.00
CA CYS A 55 9.54 7.68 -1.61
C CYS A 55 10.98 7.42 -2.01
N ARG A 56 11.29 6.18 -2.40
CA ARG A 56 12.59 5.85 -2.99
C ARG A 56 12.80 6.64 -4.28
N CYS A 57 14.04 7.04 -4.58
CA CYS A 57 14.37 7.91 -5.71
C CYS A 57 13.87 7.34 -7.05
N LEU A 58 14.06 6.05 -7.32
CA LEU A 58 13.56 5.44 -8.56
C LEU A 58 12.03 5.42 -8.65
N VAL A 59 11.32 5.35 -7.51
CA VAL A 59 9.86 5.46 -7.48
C VAL A 59 9.45 6.89 -7.86
N ALA A 60 10.13 7.91 -7.31
CA ALA A 60 9.88 9.31 -7.66
C ALA A 60 10.06 9.56 -9.16
N GLU A 61 11.13 9.05 -9.75
CA GLU A 61 11.40 9.19 -11.19
C GLU A 61 10.32 8.53 -12.05
N LYS A 62 9.91 7.31 -11.68
CA LYS A 62 8.83 6.59 -12.38
C LYS A 62 7.51 7.33 -12.29
N LEU A 63 7.14 7.83 -11.10
CA LEU A 63 5.91 8.60 -10.91
C LEU A 63 5.90 9.87 -11.76
N LYS A 64 6.99 10.63 -11.78
CA LYS A 64 7.12 11.83 -12.62
C LYS A 64 7.01 11.51 -14.11
N ARG A 65 7.62 10.41 -14.55
CA ARG A 65 7.52 9.95 -15.96
C ARG A 65 6.08 9.60 -16.35
N VAL A 66 5.39 8.85 -15.51
CA VAL A 66 3.99 8.46 -15.75
C VAL A 66 3.08 9.70 -15.71
N ALA A 67 3.29 10.61 -14.74
CA ALA A 67 2.54 11.86 -14.64
C ALA A 67 2.68 12.69 -15.93
N LYS A 68 3.90 12.83 -16.45
CA LYS A 68 4.15 13.53 -17.72
C LYS A 68 3.38 12.90 -18.89
N GLN A 69 3.45 11.57 -19.02
CA GLN A 69 2.72 10.87 -20.10
C GLN A 69 1.20 11.03 -19.98
N LEU A 70 0.67 11.11 -18.77
CA LEU A 70 -0.76 11.33 -18.53
C LEU A 70 -1.14 12.79 -18.81
N SER A 71 -0.30 13.76 -18.46
CA SER A 71 -0.57 15.18 -18.70
C SER A 71 -0.67 15.49 -20.20
N GLU A 72 0.11 14.82 -21.05
CA GLU A 72 0.00 14.89 -22.51
C GLU A 72 -1.37 14.43 -23.04
N LYS A 73 -2.09 13.66 -22.26
CA LYS A 73 -3.46 13.17 -22.55
C LYS A 73 -4.54 13.95 -21.79
N GLY A 74 -4.21 15.03 -21.12
CA GLY A 74 -5.12 15.81 -20.28
C GLY A 74 -5.52 15.10 -18.98
N LEU A 75 -4.75 14.11 -18.53
CA LEU A 75 -4.96 13.35 -17.32
C LEU A 75 -3.88 13.64 -16.28
N GLY A 76 -4.10 13.22 -15.04
CA GLY A 76 -3.14 13.34 -13.96
C GLY A 76 -3.24 12.21 -12.95
N ILE A 77 -2.24 12.14 -12.08
CA ILE A 77 -2.22 11.23 -10.94
C ILE A 77 -2.36 12.05 -9.66
N TYR A 78 -3.25 11.65 -8.80
CA TYR A 78 -3.35 12.17 -7.44
C TYR A 78 -2.78 11.14 -6.45
N ILE A 79 -1.73 11.53 -5.72
CA ILE A 79 -1.07 10.70 -4.73
C ILE A 79 -1.62 11.05 -3.35
N TYR A 80 -2.31 10.09 -2.73
CA TYR A 80 -2.82 10.23 -1.37
C TYR A 80 -1.78 9.93 -0.31
N GLU A 81 -0.94 8.92 -0.57
CA GLU A 81 0.04 8.43 0.37
C GLU A 81 1.14 7.65 -0.36
N LEU A 82 2.37 7.72 0.14
CA LEU A 82 3.54 6.99 -0.37
C LEU A 82 4.20 6.20 0.76
N TYR A 83 5.41 6.62 1.16
CA TYR A 83 6.09 5.98 2.27
C TYR A 83 5.39 6.29 3.59
N ARG A 84 5.26 5.26 4.40
CA ARG A 84 4.76 5.36 5.78
C ARG A 84 5.80 4.75 6.70
N SER A 85 6.26 5.50 7.71
CA SER A 85 7.16 4.96 8.72
C SER A 85 6.46 3.92 9.60
N PRO A 86 7.21 3.03 10.27
CA PRO A 86 6.62 2.09 11.23
C PRO A 86 5.77 2.77 12.31
N GLU A 87 6.19 3.94 12.78
CA GLU A 87 5.48 4.73 13.79
C GLU A 87 4.15 5.26 13.22
N GLN A 88 4.18 5.82 12.02
CA GLN A 88 2.97 6.27 11.32
C GLN A 88 2.01 5.10 11.06
N GLN A 89 2.54 3.94 10.69
CA GLN A 89 1.73 2.73 10.53
C GLN A 89 1.07 2.31 11.84
N GLN A 90 1.79 2.38 12.95
CA GLN A 90 1.25 2.05 14.27
C GLN A 90 0.17 3.04 14.71
N MET A 91 0.37 4.34 14.47
CA MET A 91 -0.64 5.36 14.74
C MET A 91 -1.92 5.13 13.93
N ARG A 92 -1.79 4.86 12.64
CA ARG A 92 -2.94 4.54 11.77
C ARG A 92 -3.70 3.31 12.25
N LEU A 93 -2.97 2.28 12.64
CA LEU A 93 -3.56 1.06 13.20
C LEU A 93 -4.38 1.40 14.45
N GLN A 94 -3.82 2.17 15.38
CA GLN A 94 -4.50 2.59 16.61
C GLN A 94 -5.74 3.46 16.32
N GLU A 95 -5.64 4.41 15.41
CA GLU A 95 -6.78 5.22 14.97
C GLU A 95 -7.91 4.36 14.39
N THR A 96 -7.56 3.34 13.62
CA THR A 96 -8.53 2.41 13.03
C THR A 96 -9.21 1.58 14.11
N TYR A 97 -8.46 1.09 15.10
CA TYR A 97 -9.02 0.40 16.25
C TYR A 97 -9.96 1.32 17.06
N ASN A 98 -9.58 2.56 17.31
CA ASN A 98 -10.40 3.52 18.04
C ASN A 98 -11.70 3.85 17.28
N ARG A 99 -11.63 3.94 15.95
CA ARG A 99 -12.79 4.26 15.11
C ARG A 99 -13.79 3.12 14.99
N TYR A 100 -13.32 1.90 14.94
CA TYR A 100 -14.13 0.72 14.63
C TYR A 100 -14.28 -0.27 15.79
N GLY A 101 -13.55 -0.07 16.89
CA GLY A 101 -13.55 -0.98 18.05
C GLY A 101 -14.94 -1.31 18.59
N ASP A 102 -15.80 -0.30 18.66
CA ASP A 102 -17.17 -0.46 19.18
C ASP A 102 -18.15 -1.08 18.19
N LYS A 103 -17.75 -1.24 16.92
CA LYS A 103 -18.63 -1.76 15.86
C LYS A 103 -18.56 -3.29 15.71
N PHE A 104 -17.59 -3.91 16.34
CA PHE A 104 -17.39 -5.37 16.25
C PHE A 104 -17.45 -5.98 17.64
N SER A 105 -18.34 -6.95 17.81
CA SER A 105 -18.50 -7.67 19.08
C SER A 105 -17.42 -8.74 19.30
N ASN A 106 -16.66 -9.08 18.26
CA ASN A 106 -15.62 -10.11 18.28
C ASN A 106 -14.27 -9.51 17.91
N LYS A 107 -13.25 -9.70 18.78
CA LYS A 107 -11.90 -9.22 18.58
C LYS A 107 -11.25 -9.73 17.28
N ASP A 108 -11.49 -10.98 16.93
CA ASP A 108 -10.94 -11.58 15.70
C ASP A 108 -11.56 -10.98 14.43
N GLU A 109 -12.82 -10.58 14.49
CA GLU A 109 -13.50 -9.90 13.41
C GLU A 109 -12.99 -8.46 13.26
N LEU A 110 -12.81 -7.76 14.39
CA LEU A 110 -12.19 -6.45 14.42
C LEU A 110 -10.79 -6.47 13.81
N GLU A 111 -9.92 -7.40 14.24
CA GLU A 111 -8.57 -7.53 13.70
C GLU A 111 -8.55 -7.80 12.20
N ARG A 112 -9.42 -8.68 11.72
CA ARG A 112 -9.54 -8.96 10.27
C ARG A 112 -9.96 -7.73 9.48
N ASN A 113 -10.87 -6.94 9.99
CA ASN A 113 -11.35 -5.72 9.33
C ASN A 113 -10.31 -4.60 9.41
N VAL A 114 -9.68 -4.37 10.55
CA VAL A 114 -8.60 -3.38 10.70
C VAL A 114 -7.46 -3.67 9.71
N ARG A 115 -7.03 -4.93 9.58
CA ARG A 115 -5.98 -5.33 8.62
C ARG A 115 -6.35 -5.15 7.14
N ARG A 116 -7.62 -4.94 6.82
CA ARG A 116 -8.05 -4.63 5.45
C ARG A 116 -7.89 -3.15 5.11
N TYR A 117 -7.88 -2.28 6.11
CA TYR A 117 -7.85 -0.83 5.95
C TYR A 117 -6.50 -0.20 6.32
N THR A 118 -5.55 -0.98 6.80
CA THR A 118 -4.18 -0.57 7.10
C THR A 118 -3.17 -1.26 6.20
#